data_5960bf00ed040dcefbbf07feae5d0a91
#
_entry.id   5960bf00ed040dcefbbf07feae5d0a91
#
_cell.length_a   1.000
_cell.length_b   1.000
_cell.length_c   1.000
_cell.angle_alpha   90.00
_cell.angle_beta   90.00
_cell.angle_gamma   90.00
#
_symmetry.space_group_name_H-M   'P 1'
#
loop_
_entity.id
_entity.type
_entity.pdbx_description
1 polymer ?
#
loop_
_entity_poly.entity_id
_entity_poly.type
_entity_poly.pdbx_seq_one_letter_code
_entity_poly.pdbx_strand_id
1 'polypeptide(L)'
;MEKIVGFDIGESSVKLVYFAGADLKKAVTAELPDNMVSGSRILSMDAMADFLRQTAKSNGIPLTHAALVLPSTEVFTRELVMPAMTEQQLLYNLPYEFRDYLTEEKNKYFFDYSMREVLRDESGQPT
;
A
#
# COMPACT_ATOMS: atom_id res chain seq x y z
N MET A 1 17.60 0.33 -14.91
CA MET A 1 17.41 -0.12 -13.53
C MET A 1 16.35 0.75 -12.86
N GLU A 2 15.29 0.15 -12.38
CA GLU A 2 14.20 0.88 -11.75
C GLU A 2 14.63 1.43 -10.39
N LYS A 3 14.27 2.69 -10.12
CA LYS A 3 14.56 3.36 -8.86
C LYS A 3 13.25 3.60 -8.12
N ILE A 4 13.15 3.05 -6.92
CA ILE A 4 11.93 3.15 -6.10
C ILE A 4 12.30 3.66 -4.71
N VAL A 5 11.53 4.61 -4.20
CA VAL A 5 11.59 5.02 -2.81
C VAL A 5 10.35 4.51 -2.09
N GLY A 6 10.54 3.82 -0.97
CA GLY A 6 9.45 3.38 -0.11
C GLY A 6 9.30 4.32 1.08
N PHE A 7 8.06 4.64 1.42
CA PHE A 7 7.73 5.48 2.56
C PHE A 7 6.91 4.69 3.57
N ASP A 8 7.32 4.74 4.83
CA ASP A 8 6.54 4.23 5.95
C ASP A 8 6.33 5.39 6.91
N ILE A 9 5.12 5.94 6.92
CA ILE A 9 4.76 7.11 7.71
C ILE A 9 4.16 6.65 9.03
N GLY A 10 4.89 6.85 10.12
CA GLY A 10 4.41 6.59 11.47
C GLY A 10 3.82 7.84 12.11
N GLU A 11 3.52 7.77 13.39
CA GLU A 11 2.96 8.91 14.13
C GLU A 11 4.01 9.97 14.47
N SER A 12 5.24 9.55 14.73
CA SER A 12 6.31 10.47 15.16
C SER A 12 7.50 10.50 14.23
N SER A 13 7.58 9.55 13.30
CA SER A 13 8.72 9.47 12.38
C SER A 13 8.27 8.89 11.04
N VAL A 14 9.04 9.17 10.02
CA VAL A 14 8.90 8.55 8.71
C VAL A 14 10.18 7.83 8.35
N LYS A 15 10.04 6.67 7.72
CA LYS A 15 11.16 5.89 7.20
C LYS A 15 11.13 5.93 5.69
N LEU A 16 12.28 6.22 5.09
CA LEU A 16 12.47 6.20 3.65
C LEU A 16 13.51 5.13 3.32
N VAL A 17 13.18 4.27 2.37
CA VAL A 17 14.13 3.31 1.83
C VAL A 17 14.23 3.53 0.33
N TYR A 18 15.45 3.59 -0.19
CA TYR A 18 15.70 3.81 -1.60
C TYR A 18 16.36 2.59 -2.21
N PHE A 19 15.72 2.04 -3.23
CA PHE A 19 16.22 0.89 -3.98
C PHE A 19 16.53 1.30 -5.42
N ALA A 20 17.63 0.77 -5.94
CA ALA A 20 17.92 0.77 -7.37
C ALA A 20 17.90 -0.70 -7.81
N GLY A 21 16.86 -1.10 -8.54
CA GLY A 21 16.61 -2.52 -8.80
C GLY A 21 16.36 -3.26 -7.49
N ALA A 22 17.11 -4.33 -7.26
CA ALA A 22 17.03 -5.12 -6.02
C ALA A 22 17.97 -4.63 -4.91
N ASP A 23 18.80 -3.62 -5.18
CA ASP A 23 19.82 -3.14 -4.25
C ASP A 23 19.30 -2.01 -3.38
N LEU A 24 19.35 -2.20 -2.06
CA LEU A 24 19.06 -1.13 -1.12
C LEU A 24 20.22 -0.12 -1.13
N LYS A 25 19.94 1.10 -1.54
CA LYS A 25 20.95 2.15 -1.64
C LYS A 25 21.01 3.06 -0.42
N LYS A 26 19.85 3.29 0.21
CA LYS A 26 19.78 4.18 1.37
C LYS A 26 18.55 3.87 2.21
N ALA A 27 18.72 4.01 3.53
CA ALA A 27 17.61 3.94 4.48
C ALA A 27 17.76 5.11 5.45
N VAL A 28 16.67 5.84 5.63
CA VAL A 28 16.65 7.06 6.45
C VAL A 28 15.45 7.02 7.38
N THR A 29 15.64 7.43 8.62
CA THR A 29 14.54 7.69 9.55
C THR A 29 14.60 9.18 9.92
N ALA A 30 13.47 9.87 9.74
CA ALA A 30 13.35 11.28 10.05
C ALA A 30 12.22 11.51 11.03
N GLU A 31 12.44 12.37 12.03
CA GLU A 31 11.37 12.76 12.94
C GLU A 31 10.39 13.69 12.25
N LEU A 32 9.11 13.44 12.47
CA LEU A 32 8.05 14.31 11.96
C LEU A 32 7.91 15.54 12.85
N PRO A 33 7.67 16.72 12.26
CA PRO A 33 7.24 17.88 13.04
C PRO A 33 5.95 17.58 13.79
N ASP A 34 5.70 18.29 14.88
CA ASP A 34 4.48 18.16 15.65
C ASP A 34 3.25 18.49 14.78
N ASN A 35 2.14 17.83 15.06
CA ASN A 35 0.86 18.07 14.40
C ASN A 35 0.81 17.70 12.92
N MET A 36 1.66 16.76 12.48
CA MET A 36 1.62 16.24 11.10
C MET A 36 0.74 15.00 10.99
N VAL A 37 0.74 14.15 12.02
CA VAL A 37 -0.02 12.90 12.03
C VAL A 37 -0.71 12.77 13.39
N SER A 38 -1.96 12.32 13.37
CA SER A 38 -2.72 12.01 14.58
C SER A 38 -3.53 10.73 14.36
N GLY A 39 -3.28 9.72 15.19
CA GLY A 39 -4.00 8.45 15.13
C GLY A 39 -3.93 7.79 13.77
N SER A 40 -2.76 7.71 13.16
CA SER A 40 -2.50 7.17 11.82
C SER A 40 -3.10 7.99 10.68
N ARG A 41 -3.62 9.19 10.95
CA ARG A 41 -4.13 10.10 9.93
C ARG A 41 -3.16 11.23 9.67
N ILE A 42 -2.89 11.49 8.41
CA ILE A 42 -2.10 12.64 7.97
C ILE A 42 -3.03 13.87 8.03
N LEU A 43 -2.65 14.85 8.86
CA LEU A 43 -3.50 16.02 9.09
C LEU A 43 -3.49 17.01 7.93
N SER A 44 -2.37 17.12 7.21
CA SER A 44 -2.26 17.93 6.01
C SER A 44 -1.43 17.18 4.98
N MET A 45 -2.05 16.82 3.88
CA MET A 45 -1.36 16.12 2.78
C MET A 45 -0.29 17.00 2.16
N ASP A 46 -0.57 18.30 1.99
CA ASP A 46 0.38 19.22 1.40
C ASP A 46 1.63 19.39 2.25
N ALA A 47 1.44 19.55 3.56
CA ALA A 47 2.56 19.68 4.49
C ALA A 47 3.39 18.39 4.54
N MET A 48 2.72 17.23 4.55
CA MET A 48 3.42 15.94 4.54
C MET A 48 4.19 15.75 3.23
N ALA A 49 3.60 16.07 2.09
CA ALA A 49 4.28 15.96 0.81
C ALA A 49 5.53 16.83 0.76
N ASP A 50 5.45 18.06 1.25
CA ASP A 50 6.60 18.96 1.29
C ASP A 50 7.69 18.43 2.21
N PHE A 51 7.31 17.91 3.38
CA PHE A 51 8.26 17.33 4.33
C PHE A 51 8.99 16.12 3.72
N LEU A 52 8.25 15.22 3.08
CA LEU A 52 8.83 14.03 2.45
C LEU A 52 9.76 14.42 1.30
N ARG A 53 9.36 15.39 0.50
CA ARG A 53 10.16 15.88 -0.62
C ARG A 53 11.48 16.48 -0.13
N GLN A 54 11.43 17.30 0.90
CA GLN A 54 12.63 17.91 1.49
C GLN A 54 13.53 16.87 2.13
N THR A 55 12.96 15.90 2.84
CA THR A 55 13.71 14.81 3.47
C THR A 55 14.44 13.98 2.42
N ALA A 56 13.76 13.62 1.34
CA ALA A 56 14.37 12.88 0.25
C ALA A 56 15.49 13.68 -0.41
N LYS A 57 15.25 14.95 -0.69
CA LYS A 57 16.23 15.84 -1.31
C LYS A 57 17.48 15.99 -0.45
N SER A 58 17.30 16.18 0.86
CA SER A 58 18.42 16.33 1.79
C SER A 58 19.29 15.08 1.90
N ASN A 59 18.72 13.92 1.56
CA ASN A 59 19.41 12.64 1.63
C ASN A 59 19.80 12.09 0.26
N GLY A 60 19.63 12.89 -0.80
CA GLY A 60 20.02 12.48 -2.13
C GLY A 60 19.17 11.36 -2.72
N ILE A 61 17.93 11.24 -2.30
CA ILE A 61 17.00 10.20 -2.76
C ILE A 61 16.16 10.74 -3.90
N PRO A 62 16.21 10.13 -5.11
CA PRO A 62 15.36 10.55 -6.22
C PRO A 62 13.91 10.15 -5.99
N LEU A 63 12.97 11.02 -6.39
CA LEU A 63 11.54 10.81 -6.24
C LEU A 63 10.89 10.56 -7.61
N THR A 64 11.29 9.49 -8.29
CA THR A 64 10.72 9.14 -9.59
C THR A 64 9.57 8.16 -9.47
N HIS A 65 9.70 7.17 -8.60
CA HIS A 65 8.67 6.17 -8.32
C HIS A 65 8.62 5.96 -6.82
N ALA A 66 7.43 5.91 -6.28
CA ALA A 66 7.22 5.77 -4.84
C ALA A 66 6.32 4.59 -4.51
N ALA A 67 6.61 3.95 -3.39
CA ALA A 67 5.74 2.96 -2.77
C ALA A 67 5.40 3.45 -1.36
N LEU A 68 4.18 3.26 -0.95
CA LEU A 68 3.68 3.72 0.34
C LEU A 68 3.09 2.56 1.12
N VAL A 69 3.47 2.44 2.38
CA VAL A 69 2.84 1.50 3.31
C VAL A 69 1.57 2.13 3.85
N LEU A 70 0.46 1.42 3.71
CA LEU A 70 -0.82 1.89 4.24
C LEU A 70 -1.03 1.37 5.66
N PRO A 71 -1.54 2.21 6.57
CA PRO A 71 -1.86 1.75 7.92
C PRO A 71 -3.05 0.79 7.91
N SER A 72 -3.05 -0.16 8.82
CA SER A 72 -4.12 -1.16 8.93
C SER A 72 -5.51 -0.54 9.18
N THR A 73 -5.54 0.67 9.73
CA THR A 73 -6.79 1.40 9.98
C THR A 73 -7.45 1.91 8.70
N GLU A 74 -6.69 2.01 7.60
CA GLU A 74 -7.19 2.50 6.31
C GLU A 74 -7.45 1.37 5.31
N VAL A 75 -7.25 0.12 5.71
CA VAL A 75 -7.35 -1.03 4.81
C VAL A 75 -8.21 -2.11 5.44
N PHE A 76 -9.16 -2.62 4.68
CA PHE A 76 -9.93 -3.83 5.05
C PHE A 76 -9.28 -5.03 4.35
N THR A 77 -8.89 -6.04 5.14
CA THR A 77 -8.26 -7.24 4.62
C THR A 77 -9.09 -8.46 4.97
N ARG A 78 -9.40 -9.28 3.98
CA ARG A 78 -10.12 -10.54 4.17
C ARG A 78 -9.39 -11.67 3.45
N GLU A 79 -9.42 -12.83 4.07
CA GLU A 79 -9.03 -14.07 3.40
C GLU A 79 -10.30 -14.76 2.92
N LEU A 80 -10.32 -15.06 1.62
CA LEU A 80 -11.48 -15.63 0.97
C LEU A 80 -11.11 -16.93 0.27
N VAL A 81 -12.06 -17.88 0.27
CA VAL A 81 -11.99 -19.08 -0.57
C VAL A 81 -13.11 -18.93 -1.60
N MET A 82 -12.76 -18.92 -2.87
CA MET A 82 -13.69 -18.69 -3.96
C MET A 82 -13.53 -19.76 -5.02
N PRO A 83 -14.60 -20.07 -5.80
CA PRO A 83 -14.46 -20.95 -6.94
C PRO A 83 -13.45 -20.43 -7.94
N ALA A 84 -12.86 -21.34 -8.72
CA ALA A 84 -11.94 -20.95 -9.79
C ALA A 84 -12.66 -20.05 -10.79
N MET A 85 -12.01 -18.94 -11.15
CA MET A 85 -12.57 -17.97 -12.08
C MET A 85 -11.44 -17.21 -12.78
N THR A 86 -11.77 -16.50 -13.84
CA THR A 86 -10.82 -15.61 -14.51
C THR A 86 -10.51 -14.41 -13.63
N GLU A 87 -9.37 -13.77 -13.89
CA GLU A 87 -9.02 -12.53 -13.19
C GLU A 87 -10.09 -11.46 -13.34
N GLN A 88 -10.66 -11.34 -14.55
CA GLN A 88 -11.72 -10.37 -14.80
C GLN A 88 -12.94 -10.64 -13.93
N GLN A 89 -13.34 -11.91 -13.81
CA GLN A 89 -14.45 -12.31 -12.94
C GLN A 89 -14.14 -12.04 -11.48
N LEU A 90 -12.91 -12.33 -11.05
CA LEU A 90 -12.47 -12.06 -9.68
C LEU A 90 -12.56 -10.57 -9.34
N LEU A 91 -12.00 -9.72 -10.20
CA LEU A 91 -12.02 -8.27 -9.98
C LEU A 91 -13.45 -7.71 -9.96
N TYR A 92 -14.33 -8.28 -10.78
CA TYR A 92 -15.74 -7.89 -10.76
C TYR A 92 -16.43 -8.24 -9.45
N ASN A 93 -16.07 -9.39 -8.85
CA ASN A 93 -16.72 -9.90 -7.65
C ASN A 93 -16.13 -9.37 -6.35
N LEU A 94 -14.90 -8.88 -6.34
CA LEU A 94 -14.24 -8.41 -5.12
C LEU A 94 -15.05 -7.35 -4.35
N PRO A 95 -15.61 -6.32 -4.98
CA PRO A 95 -16.37 -5.31 -4.24
C PRO A 95 -17.55 -5.89 -3.46
N TYR A 96 -18.18 -6.93 -3.99
CA TYR A 96 -19.32 -7.56 -3.33
C TYR A 96 -18.91 -8.33 -2.06
N GLU A 97 -17.69 -8.86 -2.04
CA GLU A 97 -17.17 -9.56 -0.88
C GLU A 97 -16.88 -8.61 0.30
N PHE A 98 -16.74 -7.33 0.03
CA PHE A 98 -16.50 -6.31 1.04
C PHE A 98 -17.74 -5.46 1.38
N ARG A 99 -18.90 -5.80 0.84
CA ARG A 99 -20.11 -4.97 0.97
C ARG A 99 -20.47 -4.62 2.42
N ASP A 100 -20.20 -5.53 3.36
CA ASP A 100 -20.51 -5.32 4.77
C ASP A 100 -19.54 -4.34 5.45
N TYR A 101 -18.42 -4.03 4.81
CA TYR A 101 -17.39 -3.13 5.32
C TYR A 101 -17.46 -1.75 4.69
N LEU A 102 -18.17 -1.61 3.56
CA LEU A 102 -18.22 -0.36 2.83
C LEU A 102 -19.26 0.57 3.42
N THR A 103 -18.83 1.76 3.80
CA THR A 103 -19.71 2.82 4.30
C THR A 103 -20.11 3.81 3.22
N GLU A 104 -19.43 3.75 2.07
CA GLU A 104 -19.69 4.58 0.91
C GLU A 104 -19.88 3.70 -0.33
N GLU A 105 -20.18 4.32 -1.46
CA GLU A 105 -20.30 3.59 -2.73
C GLU A 105 -18.98 2.90 -3.11
N LYS A 106 -19.09 1.74 -3.76
CA LYS A 106 -17.92 0.92 -4.12
C LYS A 106 -16.89 1.65 -4.96
N ASN A 107 -17.27 2.67 -5.72
CA ASN A 107 -16.36 3.45 -6.53
C ASN A 107 -15.46 4.41 -5.73
N LYS A 108 -15.70 4.51 -4.43
CA LYS A 108 -14.86 5.28 -3.50
C LYS A 108 -13.71 4.47 -2.92
N TYR A 109 -13.60 3.18 -3.28
CA TYR A 109 -12.60 2.27 -2.73
C TYR A 109 -11.76 1.66 -3.84
N PHE A 110 -10.52 1.36 -3.51
CA PHE A 110 -9.65 0.57 -4.37
C PHE A 110 -9.61 -0.85 -3.85
N PHE A 111 -9.60 -1.81 -4.75
CA PHE A 111 -9.58 -3.24 -4.43
C PHE A 111 -8.37 -3.88 -5.08
N ASP A 112 -7.75 -4.77 -4.32
CA ASP A 112 -6.63 -5.55 -4.83
C ASP A 112 -6.66 -6.93 -4.17
N TYR A 113 -5.86 -7.85 -4.68
CA TYR A 113 -5.81 -9.20 -4.16
C TYR A 113 -4.43 -9.82 -4.34
N SER A 114 -4.18 -10.83 -3.52
CA SER A 114 -3.03 -11.72 -3.69
C SER A 114 -3.51 -13.14 -3.53
N MET A 115 -3.12 -14.01 -4.45
CA MET A 115 -3.49 -15.42 -4.43
C MET A 115 -2.45 -16.21 -3.66
N ARG A 116 -2.87 -16.87 -2.58
CA ARG A 116 -1.95 -17.64 -1.73
C ARG A 116 -1.90 -19.11 -2.12
N GLU A 117 -3.05 -19.67 -2.50
CA GLU A 117 -3.18 -21.10 -2.75
C GLU A 117 -4.25 -21.34 -3.81
N VAL A 118 -4.02 -22.28 -4.69
CA VAL A 118 -5.00 -22.73 -5.66
C VAL A 118 -5.27 -24.19 -5.38
N LEU A 119 -6.52 -24.49 -4.96
CA LEU A 119 -6.95 -25.88 -4.73
C LEU A 119 -7.25 -26.52 -6.08
N ARG A 120 -6.87 -27.79 -6.21
CA ARG A 120 -7.05 -28.53 -7.46
C ARG A 120 -7.79 -29.83 -7.20
N ASP A 121 -8.53 -30.31 -8.19
CA ASP A 121 -9.17 -31.61 -8.14
C ASP A 121 -8.16 -32.73 -8.49
N GLU A 122 -8.62 -33.98 -8.51
CA GLU A 122 -7.78 -35.12 -8.81
C GLU A 122 -7.15 -35.08 -10.20
N SER A 123 -7.77 -34.38 -11.15
CA SER A 123 -7.25 -34.23 -12.51
C SER A 123 -6.26 -33.08 -12.64
N GLY A 124 -6.05 -32.32 -11.56
CA GLY A 124 -5.16 -31.17 -11.56
C GLY A 124 -5.81 -29.86 -11.99
N GLN A 125 -7.12 -29.84 -12.18
CA GLN A 125 -7.84 -28.63 -12.57
C GLN A 125 -8.19 -27.78 -11.34
N PRO A 126 -8.10 -26.44 -11.43
CA PRO A 126 -8.52 -25.57 -10.33
C PRO A 126 -10.01 -25.76 -10.01
N THR A 127 -10.32 -25.78 -8.74
CA THR A 127 -11.72 -25.89 -8.28
C THR A 127 -12.30 -24.56 -7.84
#